data_e056a806b48917afb64ce2fb580bbf3d
#
_entry.id   e056a806b48917afb64ce2fb580bbf3d
#
_cell.length_a   1.000
_cell.length_b   1.000
_cell.length_c   1.000
_cell.angle_alpha   90.00
_cell.angle_beta   90.00
_cell.angle_gamma   90.00
#
_symmetry.space_group_name_H-M   'P 1'
#
loop_
_entity.id
_entity.type
_entity.pdbx_description
1 polymer ?
#
loop_
_entity_poly.entity_id
_entity_poly.type
_entity_poly.pdbx_seq_one_letter_code
_entity_poly.pdbx_strand_id
1 'polypeptide(L)'
;PPHTGKTTAAETFVDVANEAAEEGIRPVVFMSFGSGGGPSEMYRAILKILGEGFPATKDLEILRDRACEAMRHARTDLLMIDEAHEGGKGSAYGPRLTAELKTLLNGGHVGIVLLGTEKAEEMISKDQEFLMRTMAPCRLGALDWAVDEDRDLWIGFLSKLDEEMIRIGIIAEPTGLADEELALALWQACGGIIGQLMSVVRQALRISIHDDRDFISVDDLVVAVDDWSISLGLCDTNPLELLLLEAA
;
A
#
# COMPACT_ATOMS: atom_id res chain seq x y z
N PRO A 1 0.18 10.32 -2.43
CA PRO A 1 0.16 9.77 -3.80
C PRO A 1 -0.21 8.28 -3.81
N PRO A 2 -0.69 7.71 -4.93
CA PRO A 2 -0.79 6.27 -5.09
C PRO A 2 0.60 5.64 -5.17
N HIS A 3 0.69 4.32 -4.94
CA HIS A 3 1.93 3.54 -5.08
C HIS A 3 3.09 3.90 -4.14
N THR A 4 2.80 4.53 -3.00
CA THR A 4 3.82 4.83 -1.96
C THR A 4 4.01 3.71 -0.93
N GLY A 5 3.47 2.51 -1.17
CA GLY A 5 3.65 1.35 -0.29
C GLY A 5 2.68 1.27 0.90
N LYS A 6 1.64 2.12 0.97
CA LYS A 6 0.67 2.14 2.09
C LYS A 6 0.06 0.77 2.39
N THR A 7 -0.47 0.11 1.37
CA THR A 7 -1.09 -1.22 1.48
C THR A 7 -0.08 -2.24 1.97
N THR A 8 1.13 -2.27 1.37
CA THR A 8 2.19 -3.22 1.75
C THR A 8 2.64 -3.02 3.20
N ALA A 9 2.81 -1.77 3.63
CA ALA A 9 3.16 -1.47 5.03
C ALA A 9 2.06 -1.92 6.00
N ALA A 10 0.79 -1.71 5.62
CA ALA A 10 -0.35 -2.14 6.42
C ALA A 10 -0.43 -3.68 6.50
N GLU A 11 -0.29 -4.39 5.39
CA GLU A 11 -0.28 -5.86 5.34
C GLU A 11 0.86 -6.43 6.18
N THR A 12 2.08 -5.90 6.04
CA THR A 12 3.22 -6.32 6.88
C THR A 12 2.95 -6.12 8.36
N PHE A 13 2.38 -4.97 8.75
CA PHE A 13 2.00 -4.72 10.14
C PHE A 13 0.96 -5.73 10.65
N VAL A 14 -0.05 -6.02 9.83
CA VAL A 14 -1.10 -7.01 10.13
C VAL A 14 -0.52 -8.39 10.36
N ASP A 15 0.39 -8.82 9.47
CA ASP A 15 1.02 -10.14 9.57
C ASP A 15 1.84 -10.24 10.85
N VAL A 16 2.72 -9.29 11.13
CA VAL A 16 3.54 -9.26 12.35
C VAL A 16 2.68 -9.24 13.61
N ALA A 17 1.63 -8.42 13.64
CA ALA A 17 0.77 -8.30 14.82
C ALA A 17 -0.06 -9.56 15.07
N ASN A 18 -0.56 -10.21 14.01
CA ASN A 18 -1.38 -11.42 14.13
C ASN A 18 -0.53 -12.69 14.36
N GLU A 19 0.67 -12.77 13.78
CA GLU A 19 1.61 -13.89 14.03
C GLU A 19 2.11 -13.93 15.47
N ALA A 20 2.25 -12.78 16.11
CA ALA A 20 2.65 -12.67 17.51
C ALA A 20 1.52 -13.00 18.50
N ALA A 21 0.28 -13.15 18.03
CA ALA A 21 -0.90 -13.40 18.88
C ALA A 21 -1.10 -14.88 19.20
N GLU A 22 -1.81 -15.15 20.29
CA GLU A 22 -2.22 -16.51 20.68
C GLU A 22 -3.22 -17.07 19.65
N GLU A 23 -3.30 -18.39 19.55
CA GLU A 23 -4.26 -19.08 18.67
C GLU A 23 -5.70 -18.63 18.93
N GLY A 24 -6.40 -18.26 17.88
CA GLY A 24 -7.78 -17.75 17.97
C GLY A 24 -7.89 -16.25 18.28
N ILE A 25 -6.78 -15.58 18.60
CA ILE A 25 -6.71 -14.12 18.78
C ILE A 25 -6.29 -13.46 17.45
N ARG A 26 -6.98 -12.40 17.08
CA ARG A 26 -6.67 -11.62 15.87
C ARG A 26 -6.71 -10.13 16.19
N PRO A 27 -5.62 -9.57 16.73
CA PRO A 27 -5.57 -8.19 17.18
C PRO A 27 -5.86 -7.18 16.09
N VAL A 28 -5.50 -7.50 14.84
CA VAL A 28 -5.70 -6.61 13.70
C VAL A 28 -6.53 -7.29 12.63
N VAL A 29 -7.62 -6.65 12.26
CA VAL A 29 -8.43 -7.00 11.08
C VAL A 29 -8.12 -5.99 9.98
N PHE A 30 -7.68 -6.49 8.82
CA PHE A 30 -7.39 -5.68 7.64
C PHE A 30 -8.34 -6.03 6.51
N MET A 31 -8.95 -5.03 5.93
CA MET A 31 -9.81 -5.18 4.76
C MET A 31 -9.57 -4.06 3.75
N SER A 32 -9.85 -4.33 2.49
CA SER A 32 -9.86 -3.32 1.43
C SER A 32 -11.24 -3.27 0.79
N PHE A 33 -11.72 -2.06 0.49
CA PHE A 33 -12.93 -1.90 -0.29
C PHE A 33 -12.67 -2.19 -1.77
N GLY A 34 -13.53 -3.04 -2.38
CA GLY A 34 -13.68 -3.10 -3.83
C GLY A 34 -14.50 -1.92 -4.35
N SER A 35 -14.50 -1.74 -5.68
CA SER A 35 -15.26 -0.65 -6.33
C SER A 35 -16.75 -0.73 -5.99
N GLY A 36 -17.26 0.28 -5.30
CA GLY A 36 -18.68 0.42 -4.99
C GLY A 36 -19.16 -0.28 -3.73
N GLY A 37 -18.25 -0.69 -2.84
CA GLY A 37 -18.57 -1.27 -1.54
C GLY A 37 -19.27 -0.27 -0.60
N GLY A 38 -20.02 -0.80 0.37
CA GLY A 38 -20.73 -0.01 1.38
C GLY A 38 -20.64 -0.65 2.77
N PRO A 39 -21.32 -0.08 3.78
CA PRO A 39 -21.25 -0.57 5.16
C PRO A 39 -21.57 -2.05 5.34
N SER A 40 -22.55 -2.57 4.59
CA SER A 40 -22.90 -4.01 4.65
C SER A 40 -21.75 -4.90 4.17
N GLU A 41 -20.99 -4.43 3.17
CA GLU A 41 -19.86 -5.15 2.62
C GLU A 41 -18.68 -5.13 3.57
N MET A 42 -18.45 -3.99 4.25
CA MET A 42 -17.47 -3.88 5.33
C MET A 42 -17.72 -4.93 6.40
N TYR A 43 -18.93 -5.03 6.94
CA TYR A 43 -19.24 -6.00 8.00
C TYR A 43 -19.12 -7.45 7.51
N ARG A 44 -19.53 -7.74 6.28
CA ARG A 44 -19.34 -9.06 5.68
C ARG A 44 -17.88 -9.43 5.49
N ALA A 45 -17.04 -8.46 5.10
CA ALA A 45 -15.61 -8.67 4.99
C ALA A 45 -14.98 -8.98 6.35
N ILE A 46 -15.34 -8.23 7.39
CA ILE A 46 -14.89 -8.47 8.76
C ILE A 46 -15.26 -9.89 9.21
N LEU A 47 -16.53 -10.30 9.06
CA LEU A 47 -16.99 -11.63 9.41
C LEU A 47 -16.24 -12.72 8.66
N LYS A 48 -16.02 -12.54 7.35
CA LYS A 48 -15.26 -13.49 6.52
C LYS A 48 -13.80 -13.63 7.01
N ILE A 49 -13.14 -12.52 7.32
CA ILE A 49 -11.75 -12.51 7.79
C ILE A 49 -11.61 -13.22 9.14
N LEU A 50 -12.62 -13.09 9.99
CA LEU A 50 -12.68 -13.74 11.30
C LEU A 50 -13.18 -15.19 11.24
N GLY A 51 -13.43 -15.73 10.04
CA GLY A 51 -13.87 -17.11 9.84
C GLY A 51 -15.32 -17.36 10.23
N GLU A 52 -16.09 -16.30 10.47
CA GLU A 52 -17.50 -16.38 10.82
C GLU A 52 -18.40 -16.51 9.59
N GLY A 53 -19.43 -17.36 9.72
CA GLY A 53 -20.50 -17.38 8.73
C GLY A 53 -21.33 -16.10 8.80
N PHE A 54 -21.53 -15.44 7.66
CA PHE A 54 -22.40 -14.26 7.64
C PHE A 54 -23.86 -14.66 7.39
N PRO A 55 -24.80 -14.01 8.08
CA PRO A 55 -26.23 -14.28 7.90
C PRO A 55 -26.67 -13.86 6.47
N ALA A 56 -27.62 -14.60 5.92
CA ALA A 56 -28.26 -14.29 4.64
C ALA A 56 -29.23 -13.09 4.79
N THR A 57 -28.78 -12.01 5.42
CA THR A 57 -29.56 -10.80 5.66
C THR A 57 -28.93 -9.60 4.95
N LYS A 58 -29.77 -8.62 4.63
CA LYS A 58 -29.36 -7.29 4.18
C LYS A 58 -29.49 -6.25 5.30
N ASP A 59 -29.98 -6.65 6.47
CA ASP A 59 -30.12 -5.79 7.63
C ASP A 59 -28.75 -5.40 8.17
N LEU A 60 -28.46 -4.10 8.13
CA LEU A 60 -27.17 -3.56 8.51
C LEU A 60 -26.90 -3.67 10.01
N GLU A 61 -27.93 -3.56 10.82
CA GLU A 61 -27.84 -3.66 12.28
C GLU A 61 -27.41 -5.07 12.69
N ILE A 62 -28.07 -6.09 12.12
CA ILE A 62 -27.72 -7.48 12.37
C ILE A 62 -26.27 -7.78 11.93
N LEU A 63 -25.85 -7.28 10.76
CA LEU A 63 -24.48 -7.45 10.28
C LEU A 63 -23.46 -6.78 11.20
N ARG A 64 -23.75 -5.57 11.63
CA ARG A 64 -22.91 -4.82 12.57
C ARG A 64 -22.74 -5.56 13.89
N ASP A 65 -23.85 -5.97 14.50
CA ASP A 65 -23.83 -6.63 15.81
C ASP A 65 -23.02 -7.93 15.76
N ARG A 66 -23.21 -8.73 14.71
CA ARG A 66 -22.44 -9.95 14.48
C ARG A 66 -20.95 -9.67 14.27
N ALA A 67 -20.61 -8.66 13.50
CA ALA A 67 -19.21 -8.28 13.27
C ALA A 67 -18.55 -7.75 14.56
N CYS A 68 -19.26 -6.95 15.36
CA CYS A 68 -18.79 -6.48 16.66
C CYS A 68 -18.58 -7.64 17.64
N GLU A 69 -19.50 -8.62 17.67
CA GLU A 69 -19.36 -9.81 18.49
C GLU A 69 -18.15 -10.66 18.07
N ALA A 70 -17.98 -10.89 16.76
CA ALA A 70 -16.85 -11.63 16.21
C ALA A 70 -15.50 -10.94 16.52
N MET A 71 -15.40 -9.62 16.33
CA MET A 71 -14.20 -8.84 16.68
C MET A 71 -13.89 -8.92 18.18
N ARG A 72 -14.91 -8.90 19.04
CA ARG A 72 -14.73 -9.03 20.49
C ARG A 72 -14.23 -10.42 20.88
N HIS A 73 -14.78 -11.48 20.28
CA HIS A 73 -14.31 -12.85 20.50
C HIS A 73 -12.87 -13.05 20.03
N ALA A 74 -12.52 -12.49 18.89
CA ALA A 74 -11.16 -12.51 18.34
C ALA A 74 -10.19 -11.54 19.05
N ARG A 75 -10.66 -10.76 20.05
CA ARG A 75 -9.90 -9.70 20.73
C ARG A 75 -9.25 -8.74 19.74
N THR A 76 -10.02 -8.28 18.75
CA THR A 76 -9.56 -7.32 17.76
C THR A 76 -9.47 -5.94 18.39
N ASP A 77 -8.28 -5.36 18.39
CA ASP A 77 -8.00 -4.00 18.89
C ASP A 77 -8.03 -2.98 17.77
N LEU A 78 -7.72 -3.39 16.53
CA LEU A 78 -7.56 -2.49 15.39
C LEU A 78 -8.27 -3.02 14.13
N LEU A 79 -9.09 -2.17 13.53
CA LEU A 79 -9.68 -2.37 12.21
C LEU A 79 -8.98 -1.44 11.21
N MET A 80 -8.24 -2.02 10.27
CA MET A 80 -7.59 -1.29 9.19
C MET A 80 -8.41 -1.43 7.92
N ILE A 81 -8.75 -0.31 7.30
CA ILE A 81 -9.57 -0.26 6.08
C ILE A 81 -8.77 0.43 4.99
N ASP A 82 -8.38 -0.34 3.98
CA ASP A 82 -7.70 0.20 2.80
C ASP A 82 -8.71 0.63 1.74
N GLU A 83 -8.28 1.55 0.87
CA GLU A 83 -9.12 2.17 -0.15
C GLU A 83 -10.45 2.71 0.41
N ALA A 84 -10.39 3.31 1.62
CA ALA A 84 -11.59 3.77 2.35
C ALA A 84 -12.52 4.66 1.50
N HIS A 85 -11.96 5.40 0.54
CA HIS A 85 -12.73 6.24 -0.39
C HIS A 85 -13.58 5.44 -1.38
N GLU A 86 -13.23 4.18 -1.68
CA GLU A 86 -14.04 3.31 -2.54
C GLU A 86 -15.36 2.93 -1.87
N GLY A 87 -15.34 2.71 -0.54
CA GLY A 87 -16.55 2.48 0.25
C GLY A 87 -17.49 3.69 0.34
N GLY A 88 -16.99 4.87 -0.02
CA GLY A 88 -17.76 6.12 -0.08
C GLY A 88 -18.18 6.54 -1.49
N LYS A 89 -17.87 5.78 -2.54
CA LYS A 89 -18.24 6.10 -3.92
C LYS A 89 -19.76 6.06 -4.10
N GLY A 90 -20.30 7.21 -4.47
CA GLY A 90 -21.73 7.45 -4.63
C GLY A 90 -22.27 8.36 -3.53
N SER A 91 -23.17 9.26 -3.90
CA SER A 91 -23.70 10.32 -3.01
C SER A 91 -24.39 9.81 -1.73
N ALA A 92 -24.73 8.51 -1.68
CA ALA A 92 -25.43 7.90 -0.55
C ALA A 92 -24.51 7.05 0.36
N TYR A 93 -23.36 6.54 -0.13
CA TYR A 93 -22.53 5.59 0.63
C TYR A 93 -21.54 6.28 1.58
N GLY A 94 -20.95 7.42 1.18
CA GLY A 94 -20.00 8.14 2.02
C GLY A 94 -20.57 8.52 3.39
N PRO A 95 -21.71 9.23 3.47
CA PRO A 95 -22.35 9.58 4.75
C PRO A 95 -22.77 8.35 5.58
N ARG A 96 -23.18 7.26 4.92
CA ARG A 96 -23.54 6.02 5.62
C ARG A 96 -22.33 5.31 6.18
N LEU A 97 -21.22 5.26 5.44
CA LEU A 97 -19.97 4.66 5.91
C LEU A 97 -19.42 5.42 7.12
N THR A 98 -19.33 6.76 7.04
CA THR A 98 -18.86 7.56 8.19
C THR A 98 -19.77 7.42 9.40
N ALA A 99 -21.09 7.28 9.23
CA ALA A 99 -22.02 7.03 10.32
C ALA A 99 -21.76 5.67 10.99
N GLU A 100 -21.52 4.62 10.21
CA GLU A 100 -21.19 3.29 10.76
C GLU A 100 -19.82 3.27 11.44
N LEU A 101 -18.81 3.94 10.87
CA LEU A 101 -17.50 4.08 11.51
C LEU A 101 -17.60 4.84 12.85
N LYS A 102 -18.43 5.88 12.93
CA LYS A 102 -18.74 6.56 14.19
C LYS A 102 -19.40 5.63 15.20
N THR A 103 -20.31 4.79 14.74
CA THR A 103 -20.98 3.80 15.60
C THR A 103 -19.99 2.79 16.17
N LEU A 104 -19.08 2.29 15.36
CA LEU A 104 -18.01 1.39 15.83
C LEU A 104 -17.09 2.08 16.84
N LEU A 105 -16.65 3.30 16.57
CA LEU A 105 -15.81 4.08 17.50
C LEU A 105 -16.54 4.37 18.82
N ASN A 106 -17.82 4.66 18.78
CA ASN A 106 -18.64 4.90 20.00
C ASN A 106 -18.78 3.64 20.85
N GLY A 107 -18.72 2.46 20.22
CA GLY A 107 -18.70 1.18 20.93
C GLY A 107 -17.44 0.97 21.77
N GLY A 108 -16.36 1.71 21.49
CA GLY A 108 -15.13 1.72 22.27
C GLY A 108 -14.34 0.41 22.27
N HIS A 109 -14.64 -0.48 21.31
CA HIS A 109 -14.07 -1.82 21.28
C HIS A 109 -12.92 -1.97 20.29
N VAL A 110 -12.81 -1.07 19.30
CA VAL A 110 -11.84 -1.17 18.23
C VAL A 110 -11.35 0.22 17.80
N GLY A 111 -10.03 0.36 17.62
CA GLY A 111 -9.45 1.49 16.90
C GLY A 111 -9.65 1.35 15.40
N ILE A 112 -9.71 2.47 14.68
CA ILE A 112 -9.89 2.43 13.22
C ILE A 112 -8.75 3.17 12.55
N VAL A 113 -8.10 2.52 11.58
CA VAL A 113 -7.14 3.13 10.66
C VAL A 113 -7.74 3.12 9.26
N LEU A 114 -7.84 4.29 8.66
CA LEU A 114 -8.29 4.43 7.28
C LEU A 114 -7.08 4.72 6.38
N LEU A 115 -6.87 3.87 5.38
CA LEU A 115 -5.88 4.08 4.35
C LEU A 115 -6.57 4.49 3.05
N GLY A 116 -5.86 5.26 2.25
CA GLY A 116 -6.38 5.70 0.97
C GLY A 116 -5.57 6.84 0.38
N THR A 117 -6.12 7.46 -0.64
CA THR A 117 -5.59 8.66 -1.27
C THR A 117 -6.22 9.92 -0.65
N GLU A 118 -5.89 11.09 -1.18
CA GLU A 118 -6.51 12.38 -0.81
C GLU A 118 -8.06 12.34 -0.85
N LYS A 119 -8.64 11.46 -1.67
CA LYS A 119 -10.09 11.24 -1.71
C LYS A 119 -10.66 10.69 -0.39
N ALA A 120 -9.86 9.95 0.37
CA ALA A 120 -10.25 9.49 1.71
C ALA A 120 -10.28 10.67 2.69
N GLU A 121 -9.30 11.58 2.63
CA GLU A 121 -9.29 12.81 3.42
C GLU A 121 -10.51 13.70 3.07
N GLU A 122 -10.83 13.84 1.78
CA GLU A 122 -12.03 14.57 1.33
C GLU A 122 -13.32 13.95 1.85
N MET A 123 -13.41 12.64 1.90
CA MET A 123 -14.59 11.95 2.45
C MET A 123 -14.74 12.23 3.95
N ILE A 124 -13.65 12.15 4.71
CA ILE A 124 -13.64 12.41 6.15
C ILE A 124 -13.96 13.88 6.45
N SER A 125 -13.38 14.82 5.70
CA SER A 125 -13.54 16.25 5.92
C SER A 125 -14.98 16.76 5.71
N LYS A 126 -15.80 16.03 4.96
CA LYS A 126 -17.23 16.34 4.75
C LYS A 126 -18.09 16.06 5.99
N ASP A 127 -17.60 15.27 6.93
CA ASP A 127 -18.28 14.97 8.19
C ASP A 127 -17.45 15.53 9.36
N GLN A 128 -17.76 16.76 9.78
CA GLN A 128 -17.03 17.44 10.85
C GLN A 128 -17.03 16.67 12.17
N GLU A 129 -18.11 15.97 12.50
CA GLU A 129 -18.22 15.19 13.72
C GLU A 129 -17.26 13.98 13.68
N PHE A 130 -17.09 13.37 12.51
CA PHE A 130 -16.14 12.29 12.30
C PHE A 130 -14.70 12.82 12.30
N LEU A 131 -14.45 13.93 11.60
CA LEU A 131 -13.14 14.58 11.56
C LEU A 131 -12.61 14.91 12.96
N MET A 132 -13.45 15.41 13.86
CA MET A 132 -13.06 15.75 15.24
C MET A 132 -12.70 14.53 16.10
N ARG A 133 -12.93 13.31 15.61
CA ARG A 133 -12.56 12.04 16.27
C ARG A 133 -11.32 11.42 15.65
N THR A 134 -10.82 11.97 14.56
CA THR A 134 -9.60 11.47 13.90
C THR A 134 -8.35 12.15 14.47
N MET A 135 -7.26 11.43 14.42
CA MET A 135 -5.92 11.99 14.66
C MET A 135 -5.43 12.72 13.41
N ALA A 136 -4.34 13.48 13.56
CA ALA A 136 -3.67 14.08 12.41
C ALA A 136 -3.29 13.01 11.38
N PRO A 137 -3.54 13.25 10.08
CA PRO A 137 -3.24 12.26 9.04
C PRO A 137 -1.73 12.04 8.93
N CYS A 138 -1.34 10.76 8.84
CA CYS A 138 0.01 10.37 8.45
C CYS A 138 0.08 10.28 6.93
N ARG A 139 0.99 11.00 6.30
CA ARG A 139 1.14 11.03 4.85
C ARG A 139 2.44 10.33 4.44
N LEU A 140 2.30 9.27 3.67
CA LEU A 140 3.41 8.66 2.96
C LEU A 140 3.55 9.35 1.61
N GLY A 141 4.52 10.26 1.49
CA GLY A 141 4.87 10.98 0.28
C GLY A 141 5.82 10.20 -0.63
N ALA A 142 6.23 10.85 -1.71
CA ALA A 142 7.43 10.47 -2.42
C ALA A 142 8.64 10.76 -1.52
N LEU A 143 9.69 9.95 -1.61
CA LEU A 143 10.94 10.20 -0.91
C LEU A 143 11.68 11.37 -1.57
N ASP A 144 12.19 12.31 -0.78
CA ASP A 144 12.90 13.49 -1.25
C ASP A 144 14.42 13.25 -1.16
N TRP A 145 15.10 13.26 -2.31
CA TRP A 145 16.55 13.07 -2.36
C TRP A 145 17.35 14.11 -1.57
N ALA A 146 16.80 15.30 -1.39
CA ALA A 146 17.43 16.37 -0.64
C ALA A 146 17.35 16.17 0.90
N VAL A 147 16.51 15.25 1.36
CA VAL A 147 16.37 14.87 2.76
C VAL A 147 17.20 13.61 3.02
N ASP A 148 18.16 13.71 3.92
CA ASP A 148 19.12 12.62 4.20
C ASP A 148 18.42 11.32 4.62
N GLU A 149 17.41 11.40 5.47
CA GLU A 149 16.65 10.25 5.94
C GLU A 149 15.89 9.55 4.82
N ASP A 150 15.30 10.31 3.89
CA ASP A 150 14.57 9.77 2.75
C ASP A 150 15.52 9.14 1.74
N ARG A 151 16.68 9.76 1.51
CA ARG A 151 17.75 9.22 0.65
C ARG A 151 18.29 7.91 1.20
N ASP A 152 18.56 7.85 2.51
CA ASP A 152 19.04 6.63 3.17
C ASP A 152 17.97 5.51 3.08
N LEU A 153 16.70 5.84 3.23
CA LEU A 153 15.61 4.90 3.03
C LEU A 153 15.53 4.38 1.58
N TRP A 154 15.72 5.26 0.60
CA TRP A 154 15.72 4.89 -0.82
C TRP A 154 16.87 3.94 -1.14
N ILE A 155 18.10 4.31 -0.79
CA ILE A 155 19.29 3.47 -1.02
C ILE A 155 19.18 2.16 -0.26
N GLY A 156 18.74 2.20 1.00
CA GLY A 156 18.53 1.00 1.80
C GLY A 156 17.46 0.06 1.24
N PHE A 157 16.40 0.61 0.65
CA PHE A 157 15.39 -0.18 -0.05
C PHE A 157 15.98 -0.86 -1.29
N LEU A 158 16.75 -0.14 -2.11
CA LEU A 158 17.41 -0.66 -3.31
C LEU A 158 18.39 -1.80 -2.98
N SER A 159 19.21 -1.62 -1.94
CA SER A 159 20.13 -2.67 -1.46
C SER A 159 19.39 -3.95 -1.07
N LYS A 160 18.33 -3.79 -0.25
CA LYS A 160 17.52 -4.95 0.17
C LYS A 160 16.77 -5.60 -0.98
N LEU A 161 16.36 -4.82 -1.98
CA LEU A 161 15.68 -5.35 -3.17
C LEU A 161 16.62 -6.26 -3.96
N ASP A 162 17.87 -5.83 -4.21
CA ASP A 162 18.90 -6.65 -4.87
C ASP A 162 19.19 -7.94 -4.06
N GLU A 163 19.43 -7.79 -2.76
CA GLU A 163 19.69 -8.93 -1.86
C GLU A 163 18.53 -9.95 -1.90
N GLU A 164 17.31 -9.46 -1.87
CA GLU A 164 16.12 -10.32 -1.84
C GLU A 164 15.89 -11.02 -3.17
N MET A 165 16.09 -10.34 -4.30
CA MET A 165 16.00 -10.95 -5.63
C MET A 165 17.00 -12.10 -5.80
N ILE A 166 18.22 -11.95 -5.28
CA ILE A 166 19.23 -13.02 -5.26
C ILE A 166 18.78 -14.15 -4.32
N ARG A 167 18.37 -13.79 -3.09
CA ARG A 167 17.98 -14.77 -2.06
C ARG A 167 16.88 -15.73 -2.52
N ILE A 168 15.90 -15.21 -3.25
CA ILE A 168 14.78 -16.00 -3.78
C ILE A 168 15.04 -16.58 -5.17
N GLY A 169 16.25 -16.36 -5.74
CA GLY A 169 16.68 -16.93 -7.01
C GLY A 169 16.03 -16.33 -8.25
N ILE A 170 15.61 -15.07 -8.19
CA ILE A 170 15.12 -14.33 -9.36
C ILE A 170 16.28 -13.91 -10.26
N ILE A 171 17.38 -13.44 -9.66
CA ILE A 171 18.62 -13.10 -10.34
C ILE A 171 19.79 -13.84 -9.69
N ALA A 172 20.84 -14.12 -10.46
CA ALA A 172 22.05 -14.79 -9.97
C ALA A 172 23.10 -13.80 -9.44
N GLU A 173 23.12 -12.58 -9.96
CA GLU A 173 24.09 -11.55 -9.63
C GLU A 173 23.38 -10.24 -9.26
N PRO A 174 23.96 -9.41 -8.35
CA PRO A 174 23.36 -8.12 -7.99
C PRO A 174 23.39 -7.14 -9.16
N THR A 175 22.32 -6.38 -9.30
CA THR A 175 22.22 -5.32 -10.31
C THR A 175 23.05 -4.09 -9.93
N GLY A 176 23.36 -3.90 -8.64
CA GLY A 176 24.00 -2.70 -8.11
C GLY A 176 23.03 -1.52 -7.96
N LEU A 177 21.74 -1.80 -7.74
CA LEU A 177 20.69 -0.77 -7.66
C LEU A 177 21.00 0.31 -6.61
N ALA A 178 21.76 -0.03 -5.57
CA ALA A 178 22.12 0.86 -4.47
C ALA A 178 23.39 1.72 -4.75
N ASP A 179 24.04 1.56 -5.91
CA ASP A 179 25.11 2.46 -6.33
C ASP A 179 24.59 3.89 -6.38
N GLU A 180 25.30 4.84 -5.80
CA GLU A 180 24.78 6.20 -5.55
C GLU A 180 24.32 6.89 -6.84
N GLU A 181 25.07 6.75 -7.94
CA GLU A 181 24.74 7.34 -9.23
C GLU A 181 23.51 6.68 -9.85
N LEU A 182 23.43 5.33 -9.81
CA LEU A 182 22.28 4.58 -10.30
C LEU A 182 21.05 4.82 -9.43
N ALA A 183 21.21 4.86 -8.11
CA ALA A 183 20.14 5.13 -7.17
C ALA A 183 19.53 6.54 -7.37
N LEU A 184 20.37 7.55 -7.63
CA LEU A 184 19.92 8.90 -7.96
C LEU A 184 19.15 8.93 -9.28
N ALA A 185 19.68 8.28 -10.33
CA ALA A 185 19.03 8.24 -11.64
C ALA A 185 17.66 7.52 -11.55
N LEU A 186 17.59 6.41 -10.83
CA LEU A 186 16.32 5.70 -10.56
C LEU A 186 15.35 6.57 -9.76
N TRP A 187 15.85 7.33 -8.78
CA TRP A 187 15.01 8.27 -8.03
C TRP A 187 14.42 9.34 -8.96
N GLN A 188 15.23 9.93 -9.86
CA GLN A 188 14.77 10.91 -10.85
C GLN A 188 13.72 10.32 -11.80
N ALA A 189 13.98 9.09 -12.32
CA ALA A 189 13.06 8.40 -13.22
C ALA A 189 11.70 8.04 -12.57
N CYS A 190 11.69 7.84 -11.24
CA CYS A 190 10.52 7.37 -10.49
C CYS A 190 9.92 8.47 -9.58
N GLY A 191 10.50 9.66 -9.53
CA GLY A 191 10.05 10.76 -8.65
C GLY A 191 10.02 10.39 -7.17
N GLY A 192 10.92 9.52 -6.70
CA GLY A 192 10.98 9.05 -5.31
C GLY A 192 9.82 8.14 -4.89
N ILE A 193 9.06 7.58 -5.84
CA ILE A 193 7.91 6.73 -5.56
C ILE A 193 8.29 5.25 -5.72
N ILE A 194 8.32 4.51 -4.60
CA ILE A 194 8.73 3.10 -4.56
C ILE A 194 7.93 2.21 -5.52
N GLY A 195 6.63 2.42 -5.64
CA GLY A 195 5.80 1.62 -6.55
C GLY A 195 6.11 1.86 -8.04
N GLN A 196 6.58 3.06 -8.40
CA GLN A 196 7.08 3.34 -9.75
C GLN A 196 8.42 2.65 -9.99
N LEU A 197 9.34 2.73 -9.02
CA LEU A 197 10.58 1.97 -9.05
C LEU A 197 10.33 0.47 -9.26
N MET A 198 9.42 -0.12 -8.49
CA MET A 198 9.07 -1.54 -8.63
C MET A 198 8.50 -1.89 -10.02
N SER A 199 7.85 -0.94 -10.68
CA SER A 199 7.39 -1.13 -12.06
C SER A 199 8.53 -1.11 -13.06
N VAL A 200 9.49 -0.21 -12.89
CA VAL A 200 10.73 -0.13 -13.72
C VAL A 200 11.56 -1.41 -13.54
N VAL A 201 11.85 -1.81 -12.29
CA VAL A 201 12.64 -3.03 -12.01
C VAL A 201 11.94 -4.27 -12.56
N ARG A 202 10.62 -4.38 -12.44
CA ARG A 202 9.84 -5.49 -12.99
C ARG A 202 9.90 -5.53 -14.52
N GLN A 203 9.89 -4.36 -15.18
CA GLN A 203 10.04 -4.29 -16.64
C GLN A 203 11.46 -4.67 -17.07
N ALA A 204 12.50 -4.20 -16.39
CA ALA A 204 13.89 -4.58 -16.64
C ALA A 204 14.10 -6.10 -16.46
N LEU A 205 13.53 -6.69 -15.41
CA LEU A 205 13.57 -8.14 -15.20
C LEU A 205 12.87 -8.90 -16.33
N ARG A 206 11.75 -8.40 -16.85
CA ARG A 206 11.07 -9.02 -18.02
C ARG A 206 11.95 -9.02 -19.26
N ILE A 207 12.70 -7.93 -19.50
CA ILE A 207 13.66 -7.82 -20.61
C ILE A 207 14.77 -8.85 -20.43
N SER A 208 15.39 -8.90 -19.26
CA SER A 208 16.44 -9.86 -18.93
C SER A 208 15.99 -11.32 -19.16
N ILE A 209 14.82 -11.69 -18.65
CA ILE A 209 14.25 -13.05 -18.84
C ILE A 209 13.97 -13.34 -20.32
N HIS A 210 13.48 -12.35 -21.09
CA HIS A 210 13.21 -12.52 -22.51
C HIS A 210 14.51 -12.83 -23.30
N ASP A 211 15.62 -12.28 -22.84
CA ASP A 211 16.96 -12.47 -23.43
C ASP A 211 17.72 -13.66 -22.82
N ASP A 212 17.01 -14.57 -22.12
CA ASP A 212 17.56 -15.74 -21.46
C ASP A 212 18.73 -15.41 -20.48
N ARG A 213 18.65 -14.28 -19.80
CA ARG A 213 19.63 -13.85 -18.78
C ARG A 213 19.05 -13.99 -17.37
N ASP A 214 19.92 -14.27 -16.42
CA ASP A 214 19.62 -14.41 -14.99
C ASP A 214 20.14 -13.23 -14.14
N PHE A 215 20.38 -12.09 -14.79
CA PHE A 215 20.77 -10.81 -14.17
C PHE A 215 20.14 -9.64 -14.90
N ILE A 216 19.95 -8.52 -14.20
CA ILE A 216 19.46 -7.27 -14.75
C ILE A 216 20.69 -6.39 -15.03
N SER A 217 20.82 -5.90 -16.26
CA SER A 217 21.86 -4.91 -16.64
C SER A 217 21.33 -3.48 -16.51
N VAL A 218 22.24 -2.50 -16.53
CA VAL A 218 21.88 -1.08 -16.60
C VAL A 218 21.14 -0.78 -17.91
N ASP A 219 21.50 -1.43 -19.02
CA ASP A 219 20.79 -1.29 -20.29
C ASP A 219 19.33 -1.71 -20.20
N ASP A 220 19.03 -2.77 -19.44
CA ASP A 220 17.64 -3.21 -19.19
C ASP A 220 16.85 -2.16 -18.42
N LEU A 221 17.50 -1.51 -17.46
CA LEU A 221 16.89 -0.43 -16.68
C LEU A 221 16.65 0.81 -17.55
N VAL A 222 17.57 1.15 -18.46
CA VAL A 222 17.41 2.25 -19.43
C VAL A 222 16.17 1.99 -20.29
N VAL A 223 16.08 0.81 -20.91
CA VAL A 223 14.92 0.44 -21.74
C VAL A 223 13.63 0.41 -20.90
N ALA A 224 13.71 -0.07 -19.68
CA ALA A 224 12.56 -0.11 -18.79
C ALA A 224 12.05 1.29 -18.39
N VAL A 225 12.94 2.27 -18.22
CA VAL A 225 12.56 3.67 -17.95
C VAL A 225 11.91 4.29 -19.18
N ASP A 226 12.41 4.04 -20.38
CA ASP A 226 11.79 4.51 -21.64
C ASP A 226 10.37 3.92 -21.80
N ASP A 227 10.27 2.61 -21.64
CA ASP A 227 9.01 1.87 -21.80
C ASP A 227 7.96 2.24 -20.76
N TRP A 228 8.38 2.59 -19.54
CA TRP A 228 7.47 2.85 -18.43
C TRP A 228 7.40 4.33 -18.04
N SER A 229 8.49 4.90 -17.54
CA SER A 229 8.46 6.25 -16.94
C SER A 229 8.23 7.34 -17.99
N ILE A 230 8.93 7.28 -19.11
CA ILE A 230 8.79 8.27 -20.20
C ILE A 230 7.46 8.07 -20.92
N SER A 231 7.11 6.84 -21.29
CA SER A 231 5.87 6.56 -22.00
C SER A 231 4.61 6.98 -21.24
N LEU A 232 4.66 6.98 -19.90
CA LEU A 232 3.58 7.45 -19.02
C LEU A 232 3.70 8.93 -18.63
N GLY A 233 4.73 9.64 -19.10
CA GLY A 233 4.94 11.06 -18.79
C GLY A 233 5.32 11.31 -17.32
N LEU A 234 5.99 10.34 -16.67
CA LEU A 234 6.47 10.47 -15.30
C LEU A 234 7.80 11.24 -15.22
N CYS A 235 8.60 11.18 -16.30
CA CYS A 235 9.77 12.00 -16.53
C CYS A 235 9.87 12.34 -18.02
N ASP A 236 10.52 13.46 -18.34
CA ASP A 236 10.65 13.96 -19.72
C ASP A 236 11.85 13.36 -20.46
N THR A 237 12.89 12.97 -19.73
CA THR A 237 14.14 12.42 -20.27
C THR A 237 14.59 11.25 -19.42
N ASN A 238 15.31 10.30 -20.01
CA ASN A 238 15.83 9.14 -19.29
C ASN A 238 17.12 9.51 -18.54
N PRO A 239 17.10 9.60 -17.19
CA PRO A 239 18.28 9.98 -16.45
C PRO A 239 19.36 8.89 -16.41
N LEU A 240 19.04 7.63 -16.79
CA LEU A 240 20.00 6.54 -16.83
C LEU A 240 20.87 6.55 -18.10
N GLU A 241 20.44 7.21 -19.19
CA GLU A 241 21.24 7.33 -20.42
C GLU A 241 22.58 8.03 -20.15
N LEU A 242 22.62 8.99 -19.23
CA LEU A 242 23.85 9.69 -18.87
C LEU A 242 24.90 8.77 -18.26
N LEU A 243 24.49 7.77 -17.49
CA LEU A 243 25.39 6.79 -16.88
C LEU A 243 26.07 5.90 -17.91
N LEU A 244 25.38 5.57 -19.01
CA LEU A 244 25.97 4.79 -20.10
C LEU A 244 27.01 5.59 -20.89
N LEU A 245 26.84 6.91 -20.97
CA LEU A 245 27.80 7.79 -21.70
C LEU A 245 29.09 8.03 -20.92
N GLU A 246 29.05 7.96 -19.58
CA GLU A 246 30.22 8.13 -18.70
C GLU A 246 31.01 6.82 -18.54
N ALA A 247 30.37 5.67 -18.78
CA ALA A 247 31.00 4.34 -18.70
C ALA A 247 31.66 3.89 -20.02
N ALA A 248 31.48 4.60 -21.13
CA ALA A 248 32.00 4.30 -22.46
C ALA A 248 33.26 5.13 -22.78
#